data_74ed6511ee41000aa0a7b7a31329b926
#
_entry.id   74ed6511ee41000aa0a7b7a31329b926
#
_cell.length_a   1.000
_cell.length_b   1.000
_cell.length_c   1.000
_cell.angle_alpha   90.00
_cell.angle_beta   90.00
_cell.angle_gamma   90.00
#
_symmetry.space_group_name_H-M   'P 1'
#
loop_
_entity.id
_entity.type
_entity.pdbx_description
1 polymer ?
#
loop_
_entity_poly.entity_id
_entity_poly.type
_entity_poly.pdbx_seq_one_letter_code
_entity_poly.pdbx_strand_id
1 'polypeptide(L)'
;MFISDKICFVELGKTGCSYIRKVLDQNIKLGKLTKIHDQISNDLLNSKKLKIGSIRNPLDWYISLWSFGCLMKKKDPLYSNLTSLRVNPKRLNNIKNNKIKKLIFLFDQFKKDISQNKDLYSDPYKIINFRNWIKLLFNDKKKNFISEQYSISNTNKFIGYMSFHYLIKFTNFNSHYKLYDGSLDNYDDVKKFYFKNSFIDYFILFEDMNNSLINLFNQIGSSLDKDE
;
A
#
# COMPACT_ATOMS: atom_id res chain seq x y z
N MET A 1 9.71 8.23 0.62
CA MET A 1 10.54 7.82 -0.53
C MET A 1 11.97 8.30 -0.30
N PHE A 2 12.98 7.52 -0.67
CA PHE A 2 14.38 7.93 -0.67
C PHE A 2 14.86 8.09 -2.13
N ILE A 3 15.62 9.14 -2.42
CA ILE A 3 16.10 9.44 -3.78
C ILE A 3 17.57 9.84 -3.70
N SER A 4 18.41 9.23 -4.54
CA SER A 4 19.81 9.62 -4.77
C SER A 4 20.05 9.86 -6.26
N ASP A 5 21.31 10.01 -6.64
CA ASP A 5 21.74 10.04 -8.05
C ASP A 5 21.48 8.69 -8.75
N LYS A 6 21.66 7.56 -8.05
CA LYS A 6 21.60 6.20 -8.60
C LYS A 6 20.23 5.54 -8.45
N ILE A 7 19.51 5.80 -7.35
CA ILE A 7 18.30 5.05 -6.98
C ILE A 7 17.12 5.92 -6.61
N CYS A 8 15.93 5.33 -6.72
CA CYS A 8 14.67 5.84 -6.18
C CYS A 8 13.93 4.71 -5.46
N PHE A 9 13.87 4.77 -4.12
CA PHE A 9 13.15 3.77 -3.31
C PHE A 9 11.71 4.21 -3.08
N VAL A 10 10.75 3.44 -3.63
CA VAL A 10 9.31 3.64 -3.52
C VAL A 10 8.75 2.77 -2.41
N GLU A 11 8.11 3.38 -1.44
CA GLU A 11 7.70 2.74 -0.20
C GLU A 11 6.28 2.15 -0.28
N LEU A 12 6.16 0.85 -0.04
CA LEU A 12 4.91 0.20 0.35
C LEU A 12 4.87 0.06 1.87
N GLY A 13 3.86 0.61 2.54
CA GLY A 13 3.75 0.52 3.99
C GLY A 13 3.79 -0.92 4.51
N LYS A 14 4.39 -1.15 5.68
CA LYS A 14 4.50 -2.46 6.35
C LYS A 14 5.45 -3.48 5.71
N THR A 15 6.34 -3.02 4.84
CA THR A 15 7.39 -3.83 4.20
C THR A 15 8.80 -3.46 4.66
N GLY A 16 8.96 -2.95 5.89
CA GLY A 16 10.27 -2.57 6.43
C GLY A 16 10.80 -1.20 5.99
N CYS A 17 9.95 -0.35 5.39
CA CYS A 17 10.37 0.93 4.79
C CYS A 17 11.21 1.82 5.71
N SER A 18 10.91 1.89 7.00
CA SER A 18 11.65 2.74 7.95
C SER A 18 13.09 2.28 8.12
N TYR A 19 13.31 0.97 8.21
CA TYR A 19 14.63 0.38 8.30
C TYR A 19 15.39 0.56 6.98
N ILE A 20 14.77 0.21 5.86
CA ILE A 20 15.38 0.37 4.52
C ILE A 20 15.80 1.82 4.30
N ARG A 21 14.95 2.79 4.63
CA ARG A 21 15.28 4.21 4.52
C ARG A 21 16.50 4.60 5.36
N LYS A 22 16.57 4.11 6.60
CA LYS A 22 17.71 4.35 7.49
C LYS A 22 18.99 3.82 6.86
N VAL A 23 18.99 2.57 6.38
CA VAL A 23 20.15 1.94 5.75
C VAL A 23 20.57 2.67 4.47
N LEU A 24 19.63 3.06 3.61
CA LEU A 24 19.93 3.79 2.39
C LEU A 24 20.49 5.20 2.69
N ASP A 25 19.94 5.89 3.69
CA ASP A 25 20.36 7.24 4.08
C ASP A 25 21.77 7.24 4.70
N GLN A 26 22.12 6.21 5.45
CA GLN A 26 23.44 6.05 6.07
C GLN A 26 24.53 5.66 5.05
N ASN A 27 24.20 4.85 4.06
CA ASN A 27 25.18 4.24 3.16
C ASN A 27 25.26 4.89 1.77
N ILE A 28 24.32 5.75 1.39
CA ILE A 28 24.31 6.41 0.08
C ILE A 28 24.48 7.91 0.27
N LYS A 29 25.67 8.41 -0.10
CA LYS A 29 25.96 9.85 -0.10
C LYS A 29 25.03 10.60 -1.04
N LEU A 30 24.67 11.85 -0.70
CA LEU A 30 23.80 12.71 -1.49
C LEU A 30 22.36 12.18 -1.67
N GLY A 31 21.94 11.25 -0.83
CA GLY A 31 20.55 10.81 -0.76
C GLY A 31 19.64 11.87 -0.13
N LYS A 32 18.38 11.94 -0.58
CA LYS A 32 17.36 12.84 -0.04
C LYS A 32 16.13 12.04 0.36
N LEU A 33 15.74 12.18 1.61
CA LEU A 33 14.45 11.69 2.10
C LEU A 33 13.33 12.65 1.72
N THR A 34 12.30 12.14 1.07
CA THR A 34 11.08 12.89 0.79
C THR A 34 9.97 12.46 1.76
N LYS A 35 8.76 12.95 1.54
CA LYS A 35 7.59 12.56 2.33
C LYS A 35 7.41 11.04 2.33
N ILE A 36 7.05 10.48 3.49
CA ILE A 36 6.79 9.06 3.66
C ILE A 36 5.61 8.63 2.76
N HIS A 37 5.78 7.51 2.07
CA HIS A 37 4.78 6.94 1.15
C HIS A 37 4.32 7.88 0.02
N ASP A 38 5.20 8.77 -0.41
CA ASP A 38 4.93 9.64 -1.56
C ASP A 38 4.77 8.84 -2.86
N GLN A 39 4.09 9.43 -3.84
CA GLN A 39 4.02 8.86 -5.18
C GLN A 39 5.25 9.28 -5.99
N ILE A 40 5.71 8.41 -6.86
CA ILE A 40 6.78 8.73 -7.80
C ILE A 40 6.29 9.79 -8.80
N SER A 41 7.10 10.83 -9.05
CA SER A 41 6.80 11.83 -10.08
C SER A 41 7.11 11.30 -11.49
N ASN A 42 6.56 11.94 -12.52
CA ASN A 42 6.87 11.61 -13.91
C ASN A 42 8.37 11.72 -14.22
N ASP A 43 9.04 12.73 -13.68
CA ASP A 43 10.47 12.95 -13.89
C ASP A 43 11.30 11.79 -13.32
N LEU A 44 10.95 11.33 -12.11
CA LEU A 44 11.59 10.18 -11.50
C LEU A 44 11.25 8.88 -12.20
N LEU A 45 10.01 8.73 -12.66
CA LEU A 45 9.57 7.55 -13.42
C LEU A 45 10.40 7.41 -14.71
N ASN A 46 10.64 8.51 -15.43
CA ASN A 46 11.40 8.55 -16.69
C ASN A 46 12.92 8.66 -16.50
N SER A 47 13.39 8.81 -15.27
CA SER A 47 14.83 8.91 -14.99
C SER A 47 15.53 7.56 -15.18
N LYS A 48 16.86 7.59 -15.38
CA LYS A 48 17.73 6.39 -15.43
C LYS A 48 18.02 5.77 -14.06
N LYS A 49 17.47 6.34 -12.97
CA LYS A 49 17.67 5.80 -11.62
C LYS A 49 17.02 4.43 -11.49
N LEU A 50 17.67 3.53 -10.76
CA LEU A 50 17.09 2.22 -10.41
C LEU A 50 15.90 2.44 -9.48
N LYS A 51 14.70 1.99 -9.87
CA LYS A 51 13.48 2.06 -9.07
C LYS A 51 13.37 0.83 -8.21
N ILE A 52 13.35 1.04 -6.91
CA ILE A 52 13.37 -0.02 -5.91
C ILE A 52 12.05 0.00 -5.16
N GLY A 53 11.46 -1.18 -5.00
CA GLY A 53 10.33 -1.43 -4.12
C GLY A 53 10.72 -2.33 -2.96
N SER A 54 9.84 -2.48 -1.98
CA SER A 54 9.95 -3.52 -0.97
C SER A 54 8.65 -4.30 -0.86
N ILE A 55 8.76 -5.61 -0.69
CA ILE A 55 7.61 -6.52 -0.55
C ILE A 55 7.78 -7.40 0.67
N ARG A 56 6.68 -7.96 1.13
CA ARG A 56 6.58 -8.81 2.30
C ARG A 56 5.58 -9.93 2.05
N ASN A 57 5.75 -11.08 2.72
CA ASN A 57 4.74 -12.14 2.73
C ASN A 57 3.35 -11.54 3.03
N PRO A 58 2.32 -11.85 2.24
CA PRO A 58 0.99 -11.25 2.40
C PRO A 58 0.39 -11.43 3.79
N LEU A 59 0.51 -12.62 4.40
CA LEU A 59 -0.03 -12.86 5.73
C LEU A 59 0.66 -11.99 6.79
N ASP A 60 1.99 -11.93 6.75
CA ASP A 60 2.79 -11.11 7.68
C ASP A 60 2.55 -9.62 7.47
N TRP A 61 2.27 -9.22 6.23
CA TRP A 61 1.86 -7.85 5.94
C TRP A 61 0.55 -7.50 6.62
N TYR A 62 -0.47 -8.38 6.52
CA TYR A 62 -1.77 -8.17 7.20
C TYR A 62 -1.64 -8.19 8.72
N ILE A 63 -0.83 -9.09 9.29
CA ILE A 63 -0.54 -9.12 10.72
C ILE A 63 0.09 -7.77 11.16
N SER A 64 1.10 -7.30 10.43
CA SER A 64 1.77 -6.03 10.72
C SER A 64 0.83 -4.82 10.58
N LEU A 65 -0.07 -4.83 9.60
CA LEU A 65 -1.04 -3.78 9.40
C LEU A 65 -2.06 -3.73 10.55
N TRP A 66 -2.60 -4.88 10.93
CA TRP A 66 -3.54 -4.98 12.04
C TRP A 66 -2.91 -4.60 13.39
N SER A 67 -1.72 -5.14 13.70
CA SER A 67 -1.00 -4.81 14.93
C SER A 67 -0.70 -3.31 15.03
N PHE A 68 -0.33 -2.69 13.92
CA PHE A 68 -0.15 -1.24 13.88
C PHE A 68 -1.45 -0.49 14.18
N GLY A 69 -2.57 -0.93 13.64
CA GLY A 69 -3.89 -0.37 13.95
C GLY A 69 -4.25 -0.52 15.43
N CYS A 70 -3.89 -1.63 16.08
CA CYS A 70 -4.09 -1.82 17.52
C CYS A 70 -3.26 -0.83 18.36
N LEU A 71 -1.98 -0.65 18.00
CA LEU A 71 -1.03 0.15 18.77
C LEU A 71 -1.11 1.64 18.44
N MET A 72 -1.36 2.00 17.20
CA MET A 72 -1.25 3.37 16.68
C MET A 72 -2.57 3.85 16.08
N LYS A 73 -3.69 3.58 16.73
CA LYS A 73 -5.08 3.84 16.28
C LYS A 73 -5.26 5.18 15.54
N LYS A 74 -4.76 6.28 16.10
CA LYS A 74 -4.91 7.62 15.51
C LYS A 74 -4.09 7.83 14.22
N LYS A 75 -3.05 7.01 14.00
CA LYS A 75 -2.15 7.13 12.83
C LYS A 75 -2.48 6.14 11.73
N ASP A 76 -3.30 5.12 12.01
CA ASP A 76 -3.68 4.11 11.03
C ASP A 76 -4.93 4.54 10.24
N PRO A 77 -4.79 4.78 8.91
CA PRO A 77 -5.92 5.12 8.06
C PRO A 77 -6.98 4.01 8.00
N LEU A 78 -6.57 2.73 8.02
CA LEU A 78 -7.49 1.60 7.95
C LEU A 78 -8.30 1.47 9.24
N TYR A 79 -7.65 1.60 10.41
CA TYR A 79 -8.36 1.70 11.69
C TYR A 79 -9.44 2.79 11.62
N SER A 80 -9.04 4.00 11.23
CA SER A 80 -9.97 5.13 11.10
C SER A 80 -11.11 4.86 10.11
N ASN A 81 -10.82 4.19 9.00
CA ASN A 81 -11.83 3.84 8.00
C ASN A 81 -12.87 2.84 8.54
N LEU A 82 -12.41 1.85 9.31
CA LEU A 82 -13.29 0.82 9.86
C LEU A 82 -14.07 1.26 11.10
N THR A 83 -13.51 2.17 11.90
CA THR A 83 -14.03 2.52 13.24
C THR A 83 -14.65 3.91 13.34
N SER A 84 -14.80 4.63 12.23
CA SER A 84 -15.49 5.91 12.19
C SER A 84 -16.35 6.08 10.95
N LEU A 85 -17.36 6.96 11.04
CA LEU A 85 -18.10 7.40 9.87
C LEU A 85 -17.23 8.38 9.09
N ARG A 86 -16.88 8.05 7.86
CA ARG A 86 -16.14 8.96 6.97
C ARG A 86 -17.02 9.47 5.86
N VAL A 87 -17.81 10.46 6.20
CA VAL A 87 -18.56 11.26 5.23
C VAL A 87 -17.81 12.57 5.03
N ASN A 88 -17.01 12.71 3.98
CA ASN A 88 -16.37 13.97 3.65
C ASN A 88 -17.06 14.60 2.42
N PRO A 89 -17.91 15.63 2.62
CA PRO A 89 -18.65 16.26 1.53
C PRO A 89 -17.76 16.86 0.44
N LYS A 90 -16.56 17.34 0.79
CA LYS A 90 -15.60 17.92 -0.18
C LYS A 90 -15.09 16.90 -1.20
N ARG A 91 -15.04 15.61 -0.83
CA ARG A 91 -14.67 14.53 -1.75
C ARG A 91 -15.78 14.15 -2.72
N LEU A 92 -17.03 14.52 -2.44
CA LEU A 92 -18.17 14.29 -3.34
C LEU A 92 -18.04 15.08 -4.65
N ASN A 93 -17.39 16.25 -4.62
CA ASN A 93 -17.32 17.16 -5.75
C ASN A 93 -16.28 16.75 -6.83
N ASN A 94 -15.31 15.90 -6.50
CA ASN A 94 -14.16 15.63 -7.38
C ASN A 94 -14.28 14.38 -8.28
N ILE A 95 -15.43 13.71 -8.34
CA ILE A 95 -15.58 12.51 -9.17
C ILE A 95 -16.67 12.70 -10.22
N LYS A 96 -16.28 13.14 -11.39
CA LYS A 96 -17.17 13.30 -12.55
C LYS A 96 -17.78 11.97 -13.04
N ASN A 97 -17.10 10.84 -12.91
CA ASN A 97 -17.45 9.60 -13.61
C ASN A 97 -18.03 8.44 -12.77
N ASN A 98 -18.26 8.60 -11.46
CA ASN A 98 -18.76 7.50 -10.61
C ASN A 98 -19.69 7.93 -9.48
N LYS A 99 -20.63 8.82 -9.76
CA LYS A 99 -21.60 9.35 -8.74
C LYS A 99 -22.37 8.24 -8.03
N ILE A 100 -22.83 7.22 -8.76
CA ILE A 100 -23.62 6.11 -8.20
C ILE A 100 -22.80 5.26 -7.22
N LYS A 101 -21.58 4.85 -7.62
CA LYS A 101 -20.69 4.07 -6.73
C LYS A 101 -20.34 4.83 -5.45
N LYS A 102 -20.23 6.16 -5.53
CA LYS A 102 -20.02 7.00 -4.36
C LYS A 102 -21.22 7.09 -3.43
N LEU A 103 -22.40 7.22 -3.99
CA LEU A 103 -23.63 7.17 -3.19
C LEU A 103 -23.74 5.83 -2.46
N ILE A 104 -23.52 4.73 -3.16
CA ILE A 104 -23.48 3.38 -2.55
C ILE A 104 -22.45 3.33 -1.43
N PHE A 105 -21.22 3.80 -1.68
CA PHE A 105 -20.17 3.86 -0.65
C PHE A 105 -20.61 4.65 0.58
N LEU A 106 -21.27 5.81 0.40
CA LEU A 106 -21.77 6.64 1.51
C LEU A 106 -22.89 5.92 2.29
N PHE A 107 -23.87 5.34 1.59
CA PHE A 107 -24.93 4.56 2.25
C PHE A 107 -24.37 3.40 3.06
N ASP A 108 -23.37 2.71 2.54
CA ASP A 108 -22.74 1.61 3.25
C ASP A 108 -21.96 2.08 4.49
N GLN A 109 -21.47 3.34 4.53
CA GLN A 109 -20.84 3.86 5.75
C GLN A 109 -21.80 3.82 6.97
N PHE A 110 -23.11 4.05 6.76
CA PHE A 110 -24.10 4.00 7.83
C PHE A 110 -24.41 2.56 8.32
N LYS A 111 -24.07 1.53 7.53
CA LYS A 111 -24.23 0.12 7.91
C LYS A 111 -23.06 -0.43 8.73
N LYS A 112 -22.03 0.38 9.01
CA LYS A 112 -20.88 -0.06 9.81
C LYS A 112 -21.27 -0.29 11.26
N ASP A 113 -20.89 -1.46 11.76
CA ASP A 113 -20.84 -1.69 13.21
C ASP A 113 -19.51 -1.15 13.76
N ILE A 114 -19.54 0.12 14.14
CA ILE A 114 -18.35 0.84 14.63
C ILE A 114 -17.85 0.27 15.94
N SER A 115 -18.76 -0.16 16.85
CA SER A 115 -18.40 -0.72 18.14
C SER A 115 -17.67 -2.05 17.94
N GLN A 116 -18.29 -2.98 17.22
CA GLN A 116 -17.69 -4.28 16.90
C GLN A 116 -16.35 -4.13 16.19
N ASN A 117 -16.23 -3.19 15.24
CA ASN A 117 -14.97 -2.95 14.53
C ASN A 117 -13.88 -2.40 15.45
N LYS A 118 -14.20 -1.57 16.46
CA LYS A 118 -13.24 -1.11 17.47
C LYS A 118 -12.72 -2.26 18.32
N ASP A 119 -13.58 -3.20 18.67
CA ASP A 119 -13.21 -4.37 19.48
C ASP A 119 -12.20 -5.27 18.77
N LEU A 120 -12.22 -5.32 17.44
CA LEU A 120 -11.22 -6.04 16.64
C LEU A 120 -9.79 -5.49 16.82
N TYR A 121 -9.66 -4.25 17.29
CA TYR A 121 -8.38 -3.59 17.53
C TYR A 121 -8.07 -3.39 19.01
N SER A 122 -8.76 -4.09 19.90
CA SER A 122 -8.60 -3.92 21.34
C SER A 122 -7.26 -4.42 21.87
N ASP A 123 -6.74 -5.53 21.29
CA ASP A 123 -5.53 -6.20 21.77
C ASP A 123 -4.76 -6.82 20.60
N PRO A 124 -3.48 -6.43 20.35
CA PRO A 124 -2.65 -6.96 19.29
C PRO A 124 -2.21 -8.42 19.46
N TYR A 125 -2.43 -9.00 20.63
CA TYR A 125 -2.09 -10.40 20.94
C TYR A 125 -3.30 -11.34 20.84
N LYS A 126 -4.51 -10.80 20.69
CA LYS A 126 -5.74 -11.58 20.64
C LYS A 126 -6.00 -12.15 19.25
N ILE A 127 -5.57 -13.37 19.02
CA ILE A 127 -5.62 -14.03 17.71
C ILE A 127 -7.03 -14.10 17.09
N ILE A 128 -8.06 -14.23 17.93
CA ILE A 128 -9.46 -14.24 17.46
C ILE A 128 -9.87 -12.88 16.86
N ASN A 129 -9.35 -11.77 17.40
CA ASN A 129 -9.61 -10.45 16.86
C ASN A 129 -8.96 -10.29 15.48
N PHE A 130 -7.72 -10.76 15.31
CA PHE A 130 -7.06 -10.79 14.01
C PHE A 130 -7.85 -11.64 12.99
N ARG A 131 -8.25 -12.84 13.38
CA ARG A 131 -9.05 -13.72 12.51
C ARG A 131 -10.38 -13.08 12.07
N ASN A 132 -11.08 -12.42 12.97
CA ASN A 132 -12.32 -11.72 12.66
C ASN A 132 -12.07 -10.46 11.82
N TRP A 133 -10.97 -9.74 12.06
CA TRP A 133 -10.55 -8.60 11.26
C TRP A 133 -10.20 -9.02 9.81
N ILE A 134 -9.45 -10.12 9.62
CA ILE A 134 -9.18 -10.66 8.27
C ILE A 134 -10.49 -11.06 7.57
N LYS A 135 -11.39 -11.76 8.25
CA LYS A 135 -12.72 -12.10 7.69
C LYS A 135 -13.50 -10.84 7.27
N LEU A 136 -13.39 -9.75 8.03
CA LEU A 136 -14.02 -8.47 7.67
C LEU A 136 -13.39 -7.90 6.39
N LEU A 137 -12.06 -7.90 6.25
CA LEU A 137 -11.37 -7.36 5.07
C LEU A 137 -11.68 -8.15 3.78
N PHE A 138 -11.86 -9.45 3.88
CA PHE A 138 -12.16 -10.32 2.73
C PHE A 138 -13.65 -10.54 2.50
N ASN A 139 -14.52 -9.91 3.28
CA ASN A 139 -15.96 -10.01 3.08
C ASN A 139 -16.41 -9.07 1.96
N ASP A 140 -16.99 -9.62 0.90
CA ASP A 140 -17.42 -8.85 -0.27
C ASP A 140 -18.40 -7.73 0.06
N LYS A 141 -19.30 -7.95 1.02
CA LYS A 141 -20.28 -6.95 1.47
C LYS A 141 -19.65 -5.82 2.31
N LYS A 142 -18.45 -6.03 2.85
CA LYS A 142 -17.77 -5.10 3.75
C LYS A 142 -16.57 -4.38 3.12
N LYS A 143 -16.21 -4.69 1.87
CA LYS A 143 -15.11 -4.03 1.14
C LYS A 143 -15.25 -2.51 1.10
N ASN A 144 -16.47 -2.00 1.07
CA ASN A 144 -16.79 -0.57 1.11
C ASN A 144 -16.37 0.13 2.41
N PHE A 145 -16.02 -0.62 3.46
CA PHE A 145 -15.58 -0.05 4.73
C PHE A 145 -14.05 0.15 4.80
N ILE A 146 -13.28 -0.51 3.92
CA ILE A 146 -11.83 -0.57 3.98
C ILE A 146 -11.19 0.76 3.55
N SER A 147 -11.43 1.19 2.33
CA SER A 147 -11.03 2.50 1.81
C SER A 147 -11.86 2.87 0.59
N GLU A 148 -12.05 4.18 0.37
CA GLU A 148 -12.80 4.67 -0.79
C GLU A 148 -12.18 4.20 -2.11
N GLN A 149 -10.87 4.38 -2.28
CA GLN A 149 -10.18 4.00 -3.52
C GLN A 149 -10.31 2.51 -3.83
N TYR A 150 -10.10 1.64 -2.84
CA TYR A 150 -10.24 0.21 -3.01
C TYR A 150 -11.69 -0.18 -3.31
N SER A 151 -12.67 0.41 -2.61
CA SER A 151 -14.08 0.04 -2.74
C SER A 151 -14.68 0.42 -4.09
N ILE A 152 -14.28 1.56 -4.67
CA ILE A 152 -14.76 1.98 -6.00
C ILE A 152 -13.98 1.35 -7.16
N SER A 153 -12.84 0.70 -6.88
CA SER A 153 -12.07 -0.02 -7.87
C SER A 153 -12.84 -1.25 -8.37
N ASN A 154 -12.80 -1.50 -9.69
CA ASN A 154 -13.36 -2.74 -10.24
C ASN A 154 -12.51 -3.97 -9.86
N THR A 155 -11.23 -3.77 -9.59
CA THR A 155 -10.29 -4.85 -9.26
C THR A 155 -10.51 -5.44 -7.87
N ASN A 156 -11.25 -4.77 -6.97
CA ASN A 156 -11.56 -5.28 -5.64
C ASN A 156 -12.34 -6.60 -5.64
N LYS A 157 -12.91 -6.99 -6.78
CA LYS A 157 -13.60 -8.27 -6.98
C LYS A 157 -12.61 -9.44 -7.09
N PHE A 158 -11.38 -9.19 -7.52
CA PHE A 158 -10.39 -10.20 -7.90
C PHE A 158 -9.16 -10.19 -7.01
N ILE A 159 -8.81 -9.05 -6.41
CA ILE A 159 -7.59 -8.88 -5.62
C ILE A 159 -7.89 -8.35 -4.22
N GLY A 160 -7.03 -8.74 -3.28
CA GLY A 160 -7.09 -8.25 -1.91
C GLY A 160 -6.54 -6.83 -1.74
N TYR A 161 -6.75 -6.28 -0.55
CA TYR A 161 -6.34 -4.91 -0.21
C TYR A 161 -4.83 -4.67 -0.34
N MET A 162 -3.99 -5.64 0.05
CA MET A 162 -2.54 -5.56 -0.13
C MET A 162 -2.17 -5.45 -1.61
N SER A 163 -2.71 -6.34 -2.47
CA SER A 163 -2.43 -6.34 -3.90
C SER A 163 -2.87 -5.04 -4.57
N PHE A 164 -4.00 -4.47 -4.13
CA PHE A 164 -4.44 -3.16 -4.61
C PHE A 164 -3.42 -2.06 -4.25
N HIS A 165 -2.91 -2.03 -3.01
CA HIS A 165 -1.87 -1.09 -2.62
C HIS A 165 -0.56 -1.29 -3.39
N TYR A 166 -0.21 -2.54 -3.67
CA TYR A 166 0.92 -2.90 -4.50
C TYR A 166 0.80 -2.30 -5.92
N LEU A 167 -0.37 -2.44 -6.55
CA LEU A 167 -0.62 -1.84 -7.86
C LEU A 167 -0.51 -0.31 -7.81
N ILE A 168 -1.16 0.34 -6.84
CA ILE A 168 -1.12 1.81 -6.69
C ILE A 168 0.29 2.33 -6.47
N LYS A 169 1.17 1.55 -5.84
CA LYS A 169 2.54 2.01 -5.51
C LYS A 169 3.56 1.70 -6.59
N PHE A 170 3.42 0.61 -7.31
CA PHE A 170 4.46 0.08 -8.16
C PHE A 170 4.11 0.06 -9.65
N THR A 171 2.97 0.61 -10.04
CA THR A 171 2.62 0.81 -11.44
C THR A 171 2.48 2.29 -11.79
N ASN A 172 2.65 2.61 -13.06
CA ASN A 172 2.55 3.96 -13.57
C ASN A 172 1.17 4.56 -13.27
N PHE A 173 1.14 5.67 -12.52
CA PHE A 173 -0.09 6.31 -12.08
C PHE A 173 -0.95 6.84 -13.22
N ASN A 174 -0.38 7.15 -14.40
CA ASN A 174 -1.13 7.54 -15.59
C ASN A 174 -2.06 6.43 -16.10
N SER A 175 -1.80 5.16 -15.72
CA SER A 175 -2.62 4.01 -16.08
C SER A 175 -3.61 3.59 -14.99
N HIS A 176 -3.61 4.23 -13.80
CA HIS A 176 -4.46 3.85 -12.68
C HIS A 176 -5.97 4.00 -12.95
N TYR A 177 -6.37 4.82 -13.94
CA TYR A 177 -7.78 4.92 -14.33
C TYR A 177 -8.37 3.55 -14.70
N LYS A 178 -7.54 2.63 -15.26
CA LYS A 178 -7.94 1.25 -15.62
C LYS A 178 -8.37 0.40 -14.43
N LEU A 179 -7.91 0.74 -13.23
CA LEU A 179 -8.38 0.06 -12.01
C LEU A 179 -9.86 0.35 -11.71
N TYR A 180 -10.45 1.37 -12.36
CA TYR A 180 -11.77 1.91 -12.07
C TYR A 180 -12.74 1.91 -13.26
N ASP A 181 -12.25 1.81 -14.51
CA ASP A 181 -13.06 1.96 -15.73
C ASP A 181 -13.74 0.66 -16.19
N GLY A 182 -13.42 -0.48 -15.56
CA GLY A 182 -13.97 -1.77 -15.92
C GLY A 182 -13.19 -2.54 -16.98
N SER A 183 -12.03 -2.01 -17.44
CA SER A 183 -11.19 -2.70 -18.42
C SER A 183 -10.41 -3.90 -17.86
N LEU A 184 -10.41 -4.08 -16.54
CA LEU A 184 -9.78 -5.22 -15.87
C LEU A 184 -10.89 -6.08 -15.26
N ASP A 185 -11.27 -7.15 -15.96
CA ASP A 185 -12.44 -7.95 -15.63
C ASP A 185 -12.15 -9.21 -14.81
N ASN A 186 -10.87 -9.59 -14.71
CA ASN A 186 -10.44 -10.79 -14.00
C ASN A 186 -9.00 -10.65 -13.48
N TYR A 187 -8.52 -11.67 -12.78
CA TYR A 187 -7.17 -11.71 -12.21
C TYR A 187 -6.06 -11.66 -13.28
N ASP A 188 -6.25 -12.32 -14.42
CA ASP A 188 -5.24 -12.36 -15.49
C ASP A 188 -5.07 -10.99 -16.15
N ASP A 189 -6.14 -10.22 -16.31
CA ASP A 189 -6.07 -8.85 -16.80
C ASP A 189 -5.32 -7.94 -15.81
N VAL A 190 -5.56 -8.11 -14.51
CA VAL A 190 -4.80 -7.40 -13.46
C VAL A 190 -3.31 -7.78 -13.52
N LYS A 191 -3.00 -9.05 -13.72
CA LYS A 191 -1.62 -9.53 -13.86
C LYS A 191 -0.93 -8.94 -15.09
N LYS A 192 -1.60 -8.96 -16.26
CA LYS A 192 -1.11 -8.33 -17.50
C LYS A 192 -0.93 -6.82 -17.32
N PHE A 193 -1.90 -6.16 -16.67
CA PHE A 193 -1.81 -4.74 -16.35
C PHE A 193 -0.56 -4.44 -15.51
N TYR A 194 -0.30 -5.23 -14.46
CA TYR A 194 0.87 -5.07 -13.62
C TYR A 194 2.17 -5.18 -14.44
N PHE A 195 2.36 -6.25 -15.18
CA PHE A 195 3.58 -6.45 -15.97
C PHE A 195 3.81 -5.36 -17.03
N LYS A 196 2.74 -4.85 -17.62
CA LYS A 196 2.82 -3.77 -18.61
C LYS A 196 3.16 -2.41 -18.01
N ASN A 197 2.75 -2.15 -16.76
CA ASN A 197 2.78 -0.82 -16.15
C ASN A 197 3.70 -0.72 -14.93
N SER A 198 4.28 -1.83 -14.46
CA SER A 198 5.25 -1.82 -13.37
C SER A 198 6.51 -1.08 -13.81
N PHE A 199 7.02 -0.26 -12.90
CA PHE A 199 8.26 0.49 -13.11
C PHE A 199 9.36 0.09 -12.12
N ILE A 200 9.14 -0.93 -11.30
CA ILE A 200 10.13 -1.36 -10.31
C ILE A 200 11.15 -2.27 -10.97
N ASP A 201 12.41 -1.92 -10.84
CA ASP A 201 13.54 -2.66 -11.38
C ASP A 201 14.06 -3.71 -10.38
N TYR A 202 13.92 -3.44 -9.06
CA TYR A 202 14.43 -4.31 -8.00
C TYR A 202 13.52 -4.32 -6.77
N PHE A 203 13.28 -5.51 -6.19
CA PHE A 203 12.54 -5.66 -4.95
C PHE A 203 13.42 -6.12 -3.79
N ILE A 204 13.36 -5.36 -2.68
CA ILE A 204 13.88 -5.78 -1.38
C ILE A 204 12.82 -6.69 -0.74
N LEU A 205 13.18 -7.94 -0.45
CA LEU A 205 12.33 -8.91 0.24
C LEU A 205 12.43 -8.70 1.74
N PHE A 206 11.32 -8.47 2.42
CA PHE A 206 11.33 -8.25 3.87
C PHE A 206 11.88 -9.47 4.63
N GLU A 207 11.54 -10.67 4.19
CA GLU A 207 11.96 -11.94 4.81
C GLU A 207 13.45 -12.24 4.59
N ASP A 208 14.07 -11.62 3.59
CA ASP A 208 15.49 -11.76 3.25
C ASP A 208 16.13 -10.38 3.04
N MET A 209 15.86 -9.48 3.97
CA MET A 209 16.18 -8.07 3.82
C MET A 209 17.69 -7.81 3.71
N ASN A 210 18.47 -8.48 4.53
CA ASN A 210 19.92 -8.27 4.54
C ASN A 210 20.57 -8.67 3.21
N ASN A 211 20.26 -9.86 2.67
CA ASN A 211 20.79 -10.29 1.39
C ASN A 211 20.25 -9.42 0.24
N SER A 212 18.98 -9.03 0.29
CA SER A 212 18.40 -8.13 -0.69
C SER A 212 19.12 -6.78 -0.70
N LEU A 213 19.46 -6.22 0.45
CA LEU A 213 20.22 -4.97 0.56
C LEU A 213 21.66 -5.13 0.06
N ILE A 214 22.36 -6.19 0.48
CA ILE A 214 23.73 -6.50 -0.02
C ILE A 214 23.74 -6.57 -1.54
N ASN A 215 22.81 -7.32 -2.14
CA ASN A 215 22.71 -7.46 -3.60
C ASN A 215 22.41 -6.10 -4.28
N LEU A 216 21.54 -5.29 -3.69
CA LEU A 216 21.29 -3.94 -4.18
C LEU A 216 22.56 -3.09 -4.18
N PHE A 217 23.29 -3.06 -3.06
CA PHE A 217 24.52 -2.26 -2.95
C PHE A 217 25.59 -2.72 -3.93
N ASN A 218 25.75 -4.02 -4.14
CA ASN A 218 26.62 -4.57 -5.16
C ASN A 218 26.20 -4.10 -6.57
N GLN A 219 24.92 -4.12 -6.88
CA GLN A 219 24.39 -3.70 -8.19
C GLN A 219 24.64 -2.21 -8.48
N ILE A 220 24.57 -1.34 -7.47
CA ILE A 220 24.81 0.10 -7.65
C ILE A 220 26.28 0.49 -7.46
N GLY A 221 27.20 -0.48 -7.26
CA GLY A 221 28.63 -0.23 -7.07
C GLY A 221 28.93 0.58 -5.79
N SER A 222 28.23 0.26 -4.69
CA SER A 222 28.43 0.83 -3.36
C SER A 222 28.68 -0.30 -2.37
N SER A 223 29.46 -0.06 -1.30
CA SER A 223 29.62 -0.99 -0.19
C SER A 223 28.61 -0.70 0.92
N LEU A 224 28.11 -1.75 1.56
CA LEU A 224 27.44 -1.63 2.86
C LEU A 224 28.51 -1.57 3.93
N ASP A 225 28.49 -0.54 4.77
CA ASP A 225 29.23 -0.57 6.03
C ASP A 225 28.64 -1.69 6.90
N LYS A 226 29.47 -2.71 7.22
CA LYS A 226 29.05 -3.90 7.96
C LYS A 226 29.02 -3.73 9.47
N ASP A 227 29.29 -2.51 9.98
CA ASP A 227 29.59 -2.27 11.38
C ASP A 227 28.39 -1.70 12.19
N GLU A 228 27.13 -2.16 11.91
CA GLU A 228 26.02 -1.96 12.90
C GLU A 228 25.01 -3.11 12.87
#